data_07d30f8f76ef30d805c5f98338526d2b
#
_entry.id   07d30f8f76ef30d805c5f98338526d2b
#
_cell.length_a   1.000
_cell.length_b   1.000
_cell.length_c   1.000
_cell.angle_alpha   90.00
_cell.angle_beta   90.00
_cell.angle_gamma   90.00
#
_symmetry.space_group_name_H-M   'P 1'
#
loop_
_entity.id
_entity.type
_entity.pdbx_description
1 polymer ?
#
loop_
_entity_poly.entity_id
_entity_poly.type
_entity_poly.pdbx_seq_one_letter_code
_entity_poly.pdbx_strand_id
1 'polypeptide(L)'
;MRTDAEDLESELASYIEKLESLGGIDLFFLGLGPEAGGASHLAYIKPGSGATYNDVAGLIPISESILEHHIRKFKAGGTVVTEADEAECRAAKHILTLGPAAILGARRIVQSIVDADTAPAKVESYRQLLTTEIAEDAPARAKQFDQNPGLWLRVHPNVRSLILQNVLEH
;
A
#
# COMPACT_ATOMS: atom_id res chain seq x y z
N MET A 1 -9.06 0.23 14.61
CA MET A 1 -10.36 0.32 13.90
C MET A 1 -10.96 -1.08 13.83
N ARG A 2 -12.25 -1.18 14.05
CA ARG A 2 -12.97 -2.45 13.97
C ARG A 2 -13.60 -2.57 12.58
N THR A 3 -13.17 -3.56 11.81
CA THR A 3 -13.69 -3.80 10.45
C THR A 3 -15.00 -4.57 10.42
N ASP A 4 -15.48 -5.01 11.59
CA ASP A 4 -16.76 -5.65 11.86
C ASP A 4 -17.80 -4.68 12.44
N ALA A 5 -17.47 -3.40 12.59
CA ALA A 5 -18.37 -2.38 13.12
C ALA A 5 -19.57 -2.16 12.17
N GLU A 6 -20.73 -1.85 12.75
CA GLU A 6 -21.94 -1.53 11.99
C GLU A 6 -21.78 -0.22 11.21
N ASP A 7 -21.01 0.73 11.77
CA ASP A 7 -20.68 2.01 11.14
C ASP A 7 -19.19 2.12 10.87
N LEU A 8 -18.78 1.61 9.70
CA LEU A 8 -17.39 1.65 9.24
C LEU A 8 -16.90 3.06 8.94
N GLU A 9 -17.78 3.98 8.53
CA GLU A 9 -17.41 5.36 8.25
C GLU A 9 -17.05 6.11 9.54
N SER A 10 -17.82 5.89 10.61
CA SER A 10 -17.51 6.45 11.94
C SER A 10 -16.21 5.88 12.48
N GLU A 11 -15.97 4.58 12.33
CA GLU A 11 -14.71 3.94 12.72
C GLU A 11 -13.52 4.50 11.93
N LEU A 12 -13.70 4.72 10.64
CA LEU A 12 -12.66 5.33 9.79
C LEU A 12 -12.35 6.76 10.24
N ALA A 13 -13.39 7.57 10.49
CA ALA A 13 -13.23 8.94 10.98
C ALA A 13 -12.48 8.98 12.31
N SER A 14 -12.84 8.11 13.24
CA SER A 14 -12.17 7.98 14.55
C SER A 14 -10.70 7.56 14.40
N TYR A 15 -10.39 6.70 13.41
CA TYR A 15 -9.02 6.31 13.11
C TYR A 15 -8.20 7.48 12.56
N ILE A 16 -8.76 8.26 11.65
CA ILE A 16 -8.13 9.46 11.07
C ILE A 16 -7.84 10.47 12.18
N GLU A 17 -8.84 10.80 13.01
CA GLU A 17 -8.68 11.71 14.14
C GLU A 17 -7.57 11.23 15.10
N LYS A 18 -7.53 9.94 15.38
CA LYS A 18 -6.49 9.36 16.22
C LYS A 18 -5.10 9.52 15.60
N LEU A 19 -4.94 9.27 14.32
CA LEU A 19 -3.67 9.45 13.62
C LEU A 19 -3.21 10.91 13.67
N GLU A 20 -4.11 11.84 13.41
CA GLU A 20 -3.83 13.29 13.46
C GLU A 20 -3.46 13.75 14.88
N SER A 21 -4.18 13.27 15.90
CA SER A 21 -3.90 13.60 17.30
C SER A 21 -2.52 13.14 17.77
N LEU A 22 -1.95 12.14 17.13
CA LEU A 22 -0.59 11.64 17.38
C LEU A 22 0.49 12.44 16.62
N GLY A 23 0.09 13.42 15.81
CA GLY A 23 1.01 14.23 15.01
C GLY A 23 1.46 13.58 13.69
N GLY A 24 0.71 12.60 13.21
CA GLY A 24 0.98 11.89 11.95
C GLY A 24 2.02 10.77 12.11
N ILE A 25 2.78 10.53 11.05
CA ILE A 25 3.72 9.40 10.94
C ILE A 25 5.16 9.93 10.89
N ASP A 26 6.00 9.51 11.83
CA ASP A 26 7.43 9.84 11.81
C ASP A 26 8.19 8.99 10.80
N LEU A 27 7.94 7.69 10.80
CA LEU A 27 8.63 6.71 9.96
C LEU A 27 7.61 5.71 9.40
N PHE A 28 7.56 5.63 8.09
CA PHE A 28 6.70 4.69 7.39
C PHE A 28 7.53 3.63 6.67
N PHE A 29 7.29 2.36 6.97
CA PHE A 29 7.89 1.23 6.27
C PHE A 29 6.88 0.64 5.30
N LEU A 30 7.31 0.40 4.06
CA LEU A 30 6.48 -0.27 3.06
C LEU A 30 7.30 -1.18 2.16
N GLY A 31 6.63 -2.15 1.55
CA GLY A 31 7.18 -2.96 0.47
C GLY A 31 6.90 -2.36 -0.91
N LEU A 32 7.20 -3.12 -1.94
CA LEU A 32 6.75 -2.88 -3.31
C LEU A 32 5.78 -3.99 -3.69
N GLY A 33 4.55 -3.62 -4.01
CA GLY A 33 3.53 -4.52 -4.52
C GLY A 33 3.36 -4.33 -6.02
N PRO A 34 3.79 -5.29 -6.86
CA PRO A 34 3.65 -5.19 -8.29
C PRO A 34 2.21 -5.39 -8.73
N GLU A 35 1.84 -4.65 -9.77
CA GLU A 35 0.55 -4.73 -10.44
C GLU A 35 0.75 -5.02 -11.94
N ALA A 36 -0.33 -5.28 -12.65
CA ALA A 36 -0.29 -5.56 -14.07
C ALA A 36 0.36 -4.41 -14.87
N GLY A 37 1.06 -4.75 -15.94
CA GLY A 37 1.69 -3.78 -16.82
C GLY A 37 2.89 -3.04 -16.22
N GLY A 38 3.47 -3.56 -15.12
CA GLY A 38 4.62 -2.94 -14.46
C GLY A 38 4.24 -1.80 -13.49
N ALA A 39 2.96 -1.51 -13.31
CA ALA A 39 2.51 -0.59 -12.26
C ALA A 39 2.77 -1.18 -10.87
N SER A 40 2.59 -0.37 -9.83
CA SER A 40 2.67 -0.80 -8.44
C SER A 40 1.58 -0.14 -7.60
N HIS A 41 1.05 -0.89 -6.64
CA HIS A 41 0.20 -0.27 -5.63
C HIS A 41 1.02 0.44 -4.55
N LEU A 42 0.40 1.38 -3.86
CA LEU A 42 0.94 2.04 -2.67
C LEU A 42 0.12 1.63 -1.47
N ALA A 43 0.70 0.96 -0.48
CA ALA A 43 -0.04 0.28 0.58
C ALA A 43 -1.10 -0.66 -0.05
N TYR A 44 -2.39 -0.40 0.12
CA TYR A 44 -3.45 -1.12 -0.60
C TYR A 44 -4.16 -0.26 -1.66
N ILE A 45 -3.63 0.91 -1.98
CA ILE A 45 -4.13 1.76 -3.05
C ILE A 45 -3.71 1.15 -4.38
N LYS A 46 -4.67 0.60 -5.11
CA LYS A 46 -4.45 -0.05 -6.42
C LYS A 46 -4.67 0.93 -7.58
N PRO A 47 -4.12 0.62 -8.75
CA PRO A 47 -4.46 1.34 -9.98
C PRO A 47 -5.97 1.45 -10.19
N GLY A 48 -6.44 2.65 -10.52
CA GLY A 48 -7.86 2.92 -10.75
C GLY A 48 -8.71 3.05 -9.48
N SER A 49 -8.08 3.20 -8.32
CA SER A 49 -8.82 3.37 -7.05
C SER A 49 -9.46 4.74 -6.89
N GLY A 50 -9.04 5.73 -7.66
CA GLY A 50 -9.48 7.11 -7.52
C GLY A 50 -8.94 7.82 -6.27
N ALA A 51 -7.94 7.25 -5.59
CA ALA A 51 -7.34 7.87 -4.42
C ALA A 51 -6.70 9.21 -4.77
N THR A 52 -6.92 10.19 -3.92
CA THR A 52 -6.47 11.58 -4.12
C THR A 52 -5.42 11.97 -3.09
N TYR A 53 -4.73 13.08 -3.36
CA TYR A 53 -3.71 13.63 -2.46
C TYR A 53 -4.24 13.94 -1.05
N ASN A 54 -5.55 14.17 -0.89
CA ASN A 54 -6.15 14.55 0.38
C ASN A 54 -6.63 13.38 1.23
N ASP A 55 -6.60 12.16 0.70
CA ASP A 55 -7.11 11.00 1.41
C ASP A 55 -6.11 10.55 2.47
N VAL A 56 -6.51 10.63 3.74
CA VAL A 56 -5.68 10.23 4.90
C VAL A 56 -5.72 8.71 5.09
N ALA A 57 -6.89 8.13 4.99
CA ALA A 57 -7.12 6.68 5.05
C ALA A 57 -8.39 6.32 4.29
N GLY A 58 -8.56 5.06 3.96
CA GLY A 58 -9.75 4.57 3.27
C GLY A 58 -10.03 3.11 3.54
N LEU A 59 -11.28 2.73 3.25
CA LEU A 59 -11.75 1.36 3.29
C LEU A 59 -11.87 0.85 1.87
N ILE A 60 -11.26 -0.29 1.61
CA ILE A 60 -11.39 -0.98 0.34
C ILE A 60 -12.01 -2.36 0.54
N PRO A 61 -12.90 -2.81 -0.36
CA PRO A 61 -13.39 -4.17 -0.32
C PRO A 61 -12.23 -5.17 -0.46
N ILE A 62 -12.24 -6.22 0.36
CA ILE A 62 -11.25 -7.28 0.25
C ILE A 62 -11.61 -8.20 -0.93
N SER A 63 -10.65 -8.45 -1.82
CA SER A 63 -10.79 -9.47 -2.85
C SER A 63 -10.35 -10.84 -2.33
N GLU A 64 -10.89 -11.92 -2.90
CA GLU A 64 -10.51 -13.28 -2.55
C GLU A 64 -8.99 -13.51 -2.69
N SER A 65 -8.38 -12.97 -3.73
CA SER A 65 -6.94 -13.09 -3.96
C SER A 65 -6.11 -12.43 -2.87
N ILE A 66 -6.54 -11.28 -2.36
CA ILE A 66 -5.90 -10.58 -1.24
C ILE A 66 -6.07 -11.41 0.04
N LEU A 67 -7.27 -11.88 0.31
CA LEU A 67 -7.59 -12.69 1.48
C LEU A 67 -6.72 -13.95 1.54
N GLU A 68 -6.68 -14.74 0.46
CA GLU A 68 -5.87 -15.94 0.37
C GLU A 68 -4.36 -15.64 0.48
N HIS A 69 -3.91 -14.51 -0.06
CA HIS A 69 -2.53 -14.06 0.12
C HIS A 69 -2.20 -13.82 1.59
N HIS A 70 -3.08 -13.13 2.32
CA HIS A 70 -2.88 -12.84 3.74
C HIS A 70 -2.92 -14.11 4.59
N ILE A 71 -3.90 -14.98 4.38
CA ILE A 71 -3.99 -16.26 5.10
C ILE A 71 -2.72 -17.10 4.90
N ARG A 72 -2.22 -17.17 3.66
CA ARG A 72 -0.95 -17.88 3.38
C ARG A 72 0.24 -17.23 4.10
N LYS A 73 0.32 -15.91 4.16
CA LYS A 73 1.38 -15.19 4.86
C LYS A 73 1.32 -15.42 6.37
N PHE A 74 0.15 -15.41 6.98
CA PHE A 74 -0.01 -15.76 8.39
C PHE A 74 0.48 -17.18 8.68
N LYS A 75 0.06 -18.15 7.88
CA LYS A 75 0.49 -19.57 8.03
C LYS A 75 2.01 -19.74 7.84
N ALA A 76 2.61 -19.02 6.89
CA ALA A 76 4.05 -19.06 6.62
C ALA A 76 4.90 -18.33 7.67
N GLY A 77 4.33 -17.39 8.41
CA GLY A 77 5.03 -16.57 9.40
C GLY A 77 5.36 -17.30 10.72
N GLY A 78 5.07 -18.60 10.83
CA GLY A 78 5.35 -19.41 12.02
C GLY A 78 4.36 -19.19 13.17
N THR A 79 3.35 -18.35 12.98
CA THR A 79 2.24 -18.21 13.93
C THR A 79 1.31 -19.41 13.76
N VAL A 80 0.93 -20.03 14.89
CA VAL A 80 -0.10 -21.06 14.88
C VAL A 80 -1.42 -20.38 14.56
N VAL A 81 -1.92 -20.62 13.35
CA VAL A 81 -3.23 -20.12 12.90
C VAL A 81 -4.24 -21.21 13.14
N THR A 82 -5.19 -20.95 14.03
CA THR A 82 -6.30 -21.87 14.29
C THR A 82 -7.37 -21.78 13.21
N GLU A 83 -8.26 -22.76 13.15
CA GLU A 83 -9.44 -22.69 12.25
C GLU A 83 -10.33 -21.49 12.57
N ALA A 84 -10.40 -21.08 13.84
CA ALA A 84 -11.14 -19.89 14.26
C ALA A 84 -10.50 -18.61 13.73
N ASP A 85 -9.17 -18.47 13.80
CA ASP A 85 -8.44 -17.32 13.26
C ASP A 85 -8.62 -17.22 11.74
N GLU A 86 -8.58 -18.35 11.03
CA GLU A 86 -8.82 -18.39 9.60
C GLU A 86 -10.25 -18.00 9.25
N ALA A 87 -11.24 -18.48 10.01
CA ALA A 87 -12.63 -18.12 9.83
C ALA A 87 -12.87 -16.62 10.06
N GLU A 88 -12.22 -16.03 11.07
CA GLU A 88 -12.29 -14.59 11.31
C GLU A 88 -11.67 -13.80 10.14
N CYS A 89 -10.52 -14.21 9.63
CA CYS A 89 -9.93 -13.60 8.45
C CYS A 89 -10.86 -13.68 7.22
N ARG A 90 -11.52 -14.84 7.02
CA ARG A 90 -12.44 -15.05 5.90
C ARG A 90 -13.75 -14.27 6.05
N ALA A 91 -14.11 -13.88 7.25
CA ALA A 91 -15.26 -13.02 7.51
C ALA A 91 -14.99 -11.54 7.20
N ALA A 92 -13.73 -11.14 7.04
CA ALA A 92 -13.36 -9.77 6.72
C ALA A 92 -13.89 -9.34 5.36
N LYS A 93 -14.58 -8.20 5.32
CA LYS A 93 -15.15 -7.64 4.09
C LYS A 93 -14.37 -6.46 3.54
N HIS A 94 -13.58 -5.81 4.39
CA HIS A 94 -12.84 -4.59 4.06
C HIS A 94 -11.43 -4.61 4.61
N ILE A 95 -10.55 -3.88 3.94
CA ILE A 95 -9.21 -3.55 4.40
C ILE A 95 -9.16 -2.05 4.67
N LEU A 96 -8.62 -1.68 5.83
CA LEU A 96 -8.18 -0.32 6.07
C LEU A 96 -6.82 -0.11 5.37
N THR A 97 -6.71 0.92 4.58
CA THR A 97 -5.43 1.39 4.03
C THR A 97 -5.18 2.85 4.41
N LEU A 98 -3.90 3.19 4.62
CA LEU A 98 -3.50 4.59 4.65
C LEU A 98 -3.60 5.18 3.25
N GLY A 99 -4.08 6.41 3.17
CA GLY A 99 -4.18 7.18 1.95
C GLY A 99 -2.90 7.96 1.62
N PRO A 100 -2.85 8.58 0.42
CA PRO A 100 -1.69 9.37 0.01
C PRO A 100 -1.33 10.49 0.98
N ALA A 101 -2.31 11.18 1.57
CA ALA A 101 -2.06 12.27 2.53
C ALA A 101 -1.27 11.79 3.75
N ALA A 102 -1.66 10.67 4.36
CA ALA A 102 -0.94 10.13 5.53
C ALA A 102 0.45 9.61 5.16
N ILE A 103 0.57 8.92 4.02
CA ILE A 103 1.85 8.35 3.56
C ILE A 103 2.84 9.44 3.20
N LEU A 104 2.41 10.44 2.42
CA LEU A 104 3.26 11.55 2.01
C LEU A 104 3.50 12.57 3.13
N GLY A 105 2.64 12.58 4.14
CA GLY A 105 2.84 13.34 5.38
C GLY A 105 3.85 12.73 6.33
N ALA A 106 4.29 11.49 6.11
CA ALA A 106 5.32 10.87 6.93
C ALA A 106 6.64 11.63 6.83
N ARG A 107 7.36 11.79 7.93
CA ARG A 107 8.66 12.51 7.93
C ARG A 107 9.73 11.75 7.16
N ARG A 108 9.64 10.43 7.14
CA ARG A 108 10.55 9.54 6.40
C ARG A 108 9.82 8.29 5.94
N ILE A 109 10.11 7.86 4.72
CA ILE A 109 9.64 6.59 4.18
C ILE A 109 10.84 5.68 3.92
N VAL A 110 10.73 4.42 4.36
CA VAL A 110 11.68 3.36 4.01
C VAL A 110 10.92 2.31 3.22
N GLN A 111 11.29 2.17 1.95
CA GLN A 111 10.75 1.16 1.07
C GLN A 111 11.70 -0.05 1.02
N SER A 112 11.18 -1.25 1.29
CA SER A 112 11.95 -2.50 1.19
C SER A 112 11.52 -3.27 -0.06
N ILE A 113 12.47 -3.55 -0.96
CA ILE A 113 12.24 -4.26 -2.21
C ILE A 113 13.05 -5.55 -2.19
N VAL A 114 12.37 -6.62 -1.87
CA VAL A 114 12.93 -7.96 -1.68
C VAL A 114 12.14 -8.98 -2.49
N ASP A 115 12.60 -10.22 -2.50
CA ASP A 115 11.91 -11.37 -3.09
C ASP A 115 11.73 -11.28 -4.62
N ALA A 116 12.69 -10.71 -5.36
CA ALA A 116 12.63 -10.67 -6.83
C ALA A 116 12.57 -12.09 -7.43
N ASP A 117 13.23 -13.05 -6.81
CA ASP A 117 13.25 -14.45 -7.28
C ASP A 117 11.87 -15.11 -7.19
N THR A 118 11.07 -14.77 -6.18
CA THR A 118 9.71 -15.29 -5.99
C THR A 118 8.63 -14.39 -6.54
N ALA A 119 8.97 -13.15 -6.88
CA ALA A 119 8.06 -12.14 -7.42
C ALA A 119 8.78 -11.27 -8.48
N PRO A 120 9.14 -11.83 -9.64
CA PRO A 120 9.93 -11.13 -10.67
C PRO A 120 9.23 -9.88 -11.22
N ALA A 121 7.90 -9.80 -11.14
CA ALA A 121 7.16 -8.59 -11.50
C ALA A 121 7.59 -7.34 -10.68
N LYS A 122 8.20 -7.52 -9.50
CA LYS A 122 8.74 -6.40 -8.72
C LYS A 122 9.87 -5.66 -9.45
N VAL A 123 10.67 -6.37 -10.22
CA VAL A 123 11.77 -5.78 -11.00
C VAL A 123 11.21 -4.78 -12.01
N GLU A 124 10.22 -5.18 -12.77
CA GLU A 124 9.59 -4.32 -13.78
C GLU A 124 8.86 -3.14 -13.12
N SER A 125 8.09 -3.39 -12.05
CA SER A 125 7.41 -2.32 -11.33
C SER A 125 8.41 -1.32 -10.74
N TYR A 126 9.53 -1.78 -10.20
CA TYR A 126 10.55 -0.89 -9.67
C TYR A 126 11.23 -0.08 -10.78
N ARG A 127 11.54 -0.71 -11.91
CA ARG A 127 12.09 -0.01 -13.08
C ARG A 127 11.15 1.11 -13.54
N GLN A 128 9.85 0.83 -13.65
CA GLN A 128 8.86 1.85 -14.01
C GLN A 128 8.78 2.97 -12.98
N LEU A 129 8.85 2.66 -11.69
CA LEU A 129 8.91 3.70 -10.65
C LEU A 129 10.09 4.65 -10.84
N LEU A 130 11.24 4.14 -11.29
CA LEU A 130 12.44 4.96 -11.48
C LEU A 130 12.40 5.76 -12.79
N THR A 131 11.91 5.17 -13.87
CA THR A 131 12.05 5.71 -15.23
C THR A 131 10.85 6.53 -15.70
N THR A 132 9.68 6.39 -15.06
CA THR A 132 8.51 7.16 -15.44
C THR A 132 8.74 8.65 -15.22
N GLU A 133 8.58 9.45 -16.24
CA GLU A 133 8.57 10.91 -16.12
C GLU A 133 7.26 11.36 -15.47
N ILE A 134 7.37 12.12 -14.39
CA ILE A 134 6.18 12.66 -13.69
C ILE A 134 5.67 13.85 -14.47
N ALA A 135 4.40 13.80 -14.84
CA ALA A 135 3.75 14.89 -15.58
C ALA A 135 3.77 16.19 -14.79
N GLU A 136 4.12 17.29 -15.46
CA GLU A 136 4.10 18.62 -14.86
C GLU A 136 2.67 19.14 -14.67
N ASP A 137 1.79 18.84 -15.62
CA ASP A 137 0.38 19.18 -15.56
C ASP A 137 -0.34 18.41 -14.45
N ALA A 138 -1.07 19.12 -13.59
CA ALA A 138 -1.69 18.52 -12.42
C ALA A 138 -2.77 17.46 -12.74
N PRO A 139 -3.70 17.66 -13.67
CA PRO A 139 -4.63 16.62 -14.09
C PRO A 139 -3.95 15.39 -14.69
N ALA A 140 -2.94 15.57 -15.53
CA ALA A 140 -2.20 14.45 -16.11
C ALA A 140 -1.45 13.67 -15.03
N ARG A 141 -0.82 14.36 -14.07
CA ARG A 141 -0.13 13.76 -12.93
C ARG A 141 -1.10 12.98 -12.03
N ALA A 142 -2.28 13.53 -11.74
CA ALA A 142 -3.29 12.81 -10.95
C ALA A 142 -3.71 11.51 -11.63
N LYS A 143 -3.95 11.53 -12.94
CA LYS A 143 -4.24 10.33 -13.73
C LYS A 143 -3.07 9.34 -13.70
N GLN A 144 -1.85 9.81 -13.79
CA GLN A 144 -0.64 9.00 -13.75
C GLN A 144 -0.50 8.28 -12.39
N PHE A 145 -0.78 8.98 -11.30
CA PHE A 145 -0.74 8.41 -9.95
C PHE A 145 -1.90 7.46 -9.68
N ASP A 146 -3.07 7.70 -10.26
CA ASP A 146 -4.17 6.73 -10.20
C ASP A 146 -3.86 5.46 -10.99
N GLN A 147 -3.16 5.56 -12.12
CA GLN A 147 -2.75 4.40 -12.93
C GLN A 147 -1.57 3.63 -12.33
N ASN A 148 -0.70 4.30 -11.59
CA ASN A 148 0.47 3.70 -10.91
C ASN A 148 0.68 4.37 -9.55
N PRO A 149 -0.05 3.95 -8.52
CA PRO A 149 -0.01 4.57 -7.19
C PRO A 149 1.39 4.58 -6.54
N GLY A 150 2.26 3.65 -6.88
CA GLY A 150 3.64 3.69 -6.39
C GLY A 150 4.40 4.96 -6.76
N LEU A 151 4.00 5.65 -7.84
CA LEU A 151 4.61 6.92 -8.25
C LEU A 151 4.43 8.05 -7.23
N TRP A 152 3.46 7.96 -6.31
CA TRP A 152 3.33 8.91 -5.21
C TRP A 152 4.62 9.05 -4.41
N LEU A 153 5.42 7.97 -4.29
CA LEU A 153 6.69 8.02 -3.57
C LEU A 153 7.73 8.95 -4.22
N ARG A 154 7.59 9.21 -5.53
CA ARG A 154 8.52 10.08 -6.28
C ARG A 154 8.38 11.57 -5.92
N VAL A 155 7.27 11.95 -5.32
CA VAL A 155 7.03 13.33 -4.88
C VAL A 155 7.27 13.53 -3.39
N HIS A 156 7.63 12.48 -2.65
CA HIS A 156 7.99 12.60 -1.25
C HIS A 156 9.49 12.96 -1.09
N PRO A 157 9.83 13.97 -0.25
CA PRO A 157 11.20 14.50 -0.18
C PRO A 157 12.19 13.56 0.51
N ASN A 158 11.74 12.55 1.24
CA ASN A 158 12.60 11.71 2.09
C ASN A 158 12.22 10.23 2.00
N VAL A 159 12.41 9.63 0.83
CA VAL A 159 12.25 8.19 0.60
C VAL A 159 13.62 7.52 0.50
N ARG A 160 13.80 6.44 1.23
CA ARG A 160 14.96 5.55 1.11
C ARG A 160 14.51 4.16 0.72
N SER A 161 14.94 3.70 -0.45
CA SER A 161 14.72 2.32 -0.89
C SER A 161 15.88 1.43 -0.47
N LEU A 162 15.55 0.32 0.20
CA LEU A 162 16.46 -0.78 0.52
C LEU A 162 16.14 -1.91 -0.45
N ILE A 163 17.09 -2.22 -1.32
CA ILE A 163 16.87 -3.08 -2.48
C ILE A 163 17.85 -4.22 -2.43
N LEU A 164 17.38 -5.45 -2.59
CA LEU A 164 18.28 -6.57 -2.81
C LEU A 164 18.97 -6.46 -4.17
N GLN A 165 20.22 -6.87 -4.23
CA GLN A 165 21.05 -6.76 -5.43
C GLN A 165 20.42 -7.44 -6.65
N ASN A 166 19.78 -8.61 -6.47
CA ASN A 166 19.11 -9.33 -7.53
C ASN A 166 17.93 -8.56 -8.19
N VAL A 167 17.39 -7.54 -7.53
CA VAL A 167 16.38 -6.64 -8.14
C VAL A 167 17.00 -5.69 -9.16
N LEU A 168 18.29 -5.37 -9.00
CA LEU A 168 19.01 -4.43 -9.85
C LEU A 168 19.72 -5.10 -11.03
N GLU A 169 19.94 -6.41 -10.96
CA GLU A 169 20.69 -7.19 -11.95
C GLU A 169 19.82 -7.70 -13.13
N HIS A 170 18.51 -7.49 -13.08
CA HIS A 170 17.53 -7.81 -14.10
C HIS A 170 17.05 -6.53 -14.81
#